data_91b377378e0ce55dcd92dcbae4d8a25b
#
_entry.id   91b377378e0ce55dcd92dcbae4d8a25b
#
_cell.length_a   1.000
_cell.length_b   1.000
_cell.length_c   1.000
_cell.angle_alpha   90.00
_cell.angle_beta   90.00
_cell.angle_gamma   90.00
#
_symmetry.space_group_name_H-M   'P 1'
#
loop_
_entity.id
_entity.type
_entity.pdbx_description
1 polymer ?
#
loop_
_entity_poly.entity_id
_entity_poly.type
_entity_poly.pdbx_seq_one_letter_code
_entity_poly.pdbx_strand_id
1 'polypeptide(L)'
;MRFSTTVFAALFCCLSSVTTLDASATSVRVQVVDQAGAAVSDAVVYAMPVSGKLPPAKPAGAIIDQVKRKFVPLVSVVQTGASVTFPNKDNIEHDVYSFSPPKRFELNLYHGIPASPIVFDKPGLVVMGCNIHDSMLAYLLIVDTPWFAKTDASGRASIDNLPADNYRVVAWHHRLSDPNAQPSQKIGAGTDDAGKITLQLKAE
;
A
#
# COMPACT_ATOMS: atom_id res chain seq x y z
N MET A 1 77.15 1.91 39.79
CA MET A 1 76.57 1.69 38.47
C MET A 1 75.21 1.04 38.69
N ARG A 2 74.06 1.76 38.51
CA ARG A 2 72.73 1.24 38.62
C ARG A 2 72.12 1.29 37.19
N PHE A 3 71.79 0.11 36.64
CA PHE A 3 71.06 -0.03 35.39
C PHE A 3 69.55 0.03 35.66
N SER A 4 68.90 1.01 35.05
CA SER A 4 67.43 1.16 35.11
C SER A 4 66.82 0.49 33.87
N THR A 5 66.03 -0.54 34.07
CA THR A 5 65.34 -1.28 33.00
C THR A 5 63.95 -0.67 32.81
N THR A 6 63.72 0.03 31.69
CA THR A 6 62.42 0.60 31.32
C THR A 6 61.62 -0.46 30.57
N VAL A 7 60.50 -0.87 31.12
CA VAL A 7 59.54 -1.80 30.47
C VAL A 7 58.57 -0.97 29.67
N PHE A 8 58.56 -1.16 28.36
CA PHE A 8 57.56 -0.59 27.43
C PHE A 8 56.35 -1.53 27.40
N ALA A 9 55.24 -1.11 27.95
CA ALA A 9 53.93 -1.80 27.78
C ALA A 9 53.31 -1.36 26.42
N ALA A 10 53.25 -2.29 25.48
CA ALA A 10 52.55 -2.09 24.22
C ALA A 10 51.02 -2.31 24.42
N LEU A 11 50.24 -1.25 24.34
CA LEU A 11 48.79 -1.28 24.41
C LEU A 11 48.23 -1.73 23.03
N PHE A 12 47.79 -2.98 22.94
CA PHE A 12 47.15 -3.54 21.73
C PHE A 12 45.71 -3.09 21.69
N CYS A 13 45.37 -2.08 20.91
CA CYS A 13 44.04 -1.59 20.70
C CYS A 13 43.34 -2.50 19.65
N CYS A 14 42.51 -3.45 20.09
CA CYS A 14 41.66 -4.24 19.21
C CYS A 14 40.52 -3.36 18.66
N LEU A 15 40.68 -2.87 17.42
CA LEU A 15 39.55 -2.30 16.67
C LEU A 15 38.61 -3.44 16.29
N SER A 16 37.47 -3.57 17.01
CA SER A 16 36.37 -4.42 16.62
C SER A 16 35.63 -3.74 15.44
N SER A 17 35.85 -4.25 14.24
CA SER A 17 35.10 -3.83 13.06
C SER A 17 33.66 -4.34 13.21
N VAL A 18 32.74 -3.45 13.53
CA VAL A 18 31.29 -3.75 13.46
C VAL A 18 30.91 -3.74 11.97
N THR A 19 30.81 -4.94 11.38
CA THR A 19 30.20 -5.11 10.06
C THR A 19 28.69 -4.92 10.21
N THR A 20 28.18 -3.76 9.81
CA THR A 20 26.76 -3.57 9.59
C THR A 20 26.35 -4.45 8.41
N LEU A 21 25.60 -5.51 8.65
CA LEU A 21 24.87 -6.23 7.62
C LEU A 21 23.80 -5.26 7.09
N ASP A 22 24.05 -4.65 5.94
CA ASP A 22 23.03 -3.96 5.18
C ASP A 22 21.98 -5.01 4.79
N ALA A 23 20.80 -4.92 5.41
CA ALA A 23 19.66 -5.73 5.02
C ALA A 23 19.29 -5.31 3.59
N SER A 24 19.66 -6.12 2.61
CA SER A 24 19.30 -5.91 1.20
C SER A 24 17.78 -5.87 1.09
N ALA A 25 17.25 -4.70 0.71
CA ALA A 25 15.85 -4.56 0.40
C ALA A 25 15.57 -5.23 -0.95
N THR A 26 14.53 -6.04 -1.02
CA THR A 26 14.15 -6.81 -2.21
C THR A 26 12.91 -6.20 -2.85
N SER A 27 12.85 -6.19 -4.19
CA SER A 27 11.63 -5.88 -4.94
C SER A 27 10.93 -7.18 -5.31
N VAL A 28 9.66 -7.30 -4.96
CA VAL A 28 8.85 -8.49 -5.26
C VAL A 28 7.89 -8.19 -6.40
N ARG A 29 8.05 -8.93 -7.51
CA ARG A 29 7.14 -8.88 -8.66
C ARG A 29 5.99 -9.86 -8.48
N VAL A 30 4.80 -9.46 -8.94
CA VAL A 30 3.61 -10.30 -8.95
C VAL A 30 2.81 -10.06 -10.22
N GLN A 31 2.17 -11.11 -10.75
CA GLN A 31 1.19 -11.00 -11.81
C GLN A 31 -0.19 -11.35 -11.29
N VAL A 32 -1.18 -10.51 -11.56
CA VAL A 32 -2.59 -10.75 -11.22
C VAL A 32 -3.38 -11.02 -12.48
N VAL A 33 -4.13 -12.13 -12.47
CA VAL A 33 -5.00 -12.55 -13.56
C VAL A 33 -6.40 -12.87 -13.04
N ASP A 34 -7.38 -12.87 -13.92
CA ASP A 34 -8.73 -13.36 -13.62
C ASP A 34 -8.83 -14.90 -13.77
N GLN A 35 -10.03 -15.42 -13.56
CA GLN A 35 -10.35 -16.85 -13.70
C GLN A 35 -10.17 -17.40 -15.12
N ALA A 36 -10.16 -16.56 -16.15
CA ALA A 36 -9.89 -16.91 -17.54
C ALA A 36 -8.41 -16.79 -17.90
N GLY A 37 -7.57 -16.31 -16.98
CA GLY A 37 -6.14 -16.08 -17.19
C GLY A 37 -5.84 -14.71 -17.84
N ALA A 38 -6.84 -13.83 -18.01
CA ALA A 38 -6.63 -12.49 -18.53
C ALA A 38 -5.99 -11.58 -17.46
N ALA A 39 -5.14 -10.65 -17.92
CA ALA A 39 -4.48 -9.70 -17.05
C ALA A 39 -5.49 -8.78 -16.34
N VAL A 40 -5.31 -8.55 -15.04
CA VAL A 40 -6.15 -7.64 -14.25
C VAL A 40 -5.37 -6.36 -13.94
N SER A 41 -5.76 -5.26 -14.56
CA SER A 41 -5.24 -3.92 -14.25
C SER A 41 -5.89 -3.34 -12.99
N ASP A 42 -5.23 -2.35 -12.37
CA ASP A 42 -5.72 -1.66 -11.17
C ASP A 42 -6.03 -2.57 -9.96
N ALA A 43 -5.58 -3.83 -9.98
CA ALA A 43 -5.60 -4.65 -8.77
C ALA A 43 -4.59 -4.10 -7.75
N VAL A 44 -4.99 -4.00 -6.50
CA VAL A 44 -4.09 -3.68 -5.40
C VAL A 44 -3.38 -4.94 -4.94
N VAL A 45 -2.06 -4.90 -4.87
CA VAL A 45 -1.25 -5.95 -4.25
C VAL A 45 -0.51 -5.39 -3.05
N TYR A 46 -0.43 -6.15 -1.96
CA TYR A 46 0.26 -5.72 -0.76
C TYR A 46 0.89 -6.89 -0.03
N ALA A 47 2.04 -6.65 0.61
CA ALA A 47 2.81 -7.66 1.32
C ALA A 47 2.63 -7.51 2.83
N MET A 48 2.20 -8.59 3.50
CA MET A 48 2.09 -8.68 4.94
C MET A 48 3.18 -9.62 5.47
N PRO A 49 4.08 -9.16 6.38
CA PRO A 49 5.10 -10.02 6.94
C PRO A 49 4.46 -11.13 7.77
N VAL A 50 4.95 -12.35 7.61
CA VAL A 50 4.46 -13.51 8.38
C VAL A 50 4.83 -13.36 9.87
N SER A 51 5.93 -12.68 10.18
CA SER A 51 6.32 -12.32 11.54
C SER A 51 5.32 -11.39 12.25
N GLY A 52 4.44 -10.72 11.47
CA GLY A 52 3.51 -9.70 11.97
C GLY A 52 4.19 -8.37 12.33
N LYS A 53 5.51 -8.24 12.16
CA LYS A 53 6.24 -7.02 12.50
C LYS A 53 6.16 -6.03 11.35
N LEU A 54 5.47 -4.91 11.58
CA LEU A 54 5.41 -3.79 10.65
C LEU A 54 6.34 -2.66 11.13
N PRO A 55 6.95 -1.89 10.21
CA PRO A 55 7.68 -0.68 10.60
C PRO A 55 6.69 0.36 11.14
N PRO A 56 7.18 1.36 11.90
CA PRO A 56 6.36 2.49 12.29
C PRO A 56 5.66 3.10 11.08
N ALA A 57 4.34 3.34 11.20
CA ALA A 57 3.56 3.91 10.11
C ALA A 57 4.07 5.31 9.74
N LYS A 58 4.31 5.53 8.45
CA LYS A 58 4.63 6.83 7.84
C LYS A 58 3.77 7.02 6.61
N PRO A 59 2.44 7.09 6.78
CA PRO A 59 1.53 7.11 5.64
C PRO A 59 1.72 8.38 4.82
N ALA A 60 1.90 8.21 3.52
CA ALA A 60 1.83 9.32 2.57
C ALA A 60 0.38 9.75 2.38
N GLY A 61 0.16 11.03 2.15
CA GLY A 61 -1.13 11.54 1.74
C GLY A 61 -1.49 11.07 0.33
N ALA A 62 -2.80 11.05 0.02
CA ALA A 62 -3.29 10.71 -1.30
C ALA A 62 -4.31 11.76 -1.79
N ILE A 63 -4.52 11.78 -3.10
CA ILE A 63 -5.49 12.65 -3.75
C ILE A 63 -6.43 11.78 -4.58
N ILE A 64 -7.73 11.99 -4.43
CA ILE A 64 -8.77 11.42 -5.28
C ILE A 64 -9.54 12.58 -5.89
N ASP A 65 -9.23 12.90 -7.13
CA ASP A 65 -9.81 14.02 -7.84
C ASP A 65 -11.26 13.72 -8.27
N GLN A 66 -12.06 14.77 -8.42
CA GLN A 66 -13.36 14.74 -9.06
C GLN A 66 -13.25 15.45 -10.39
N VAL A 67 -13.33 14.69 -11.48
CA VAL A 67 -13.12 15.17 -12.85
C VAL A 67 -14.15 14.52 -13.78
N LYS A 68 -14.88 15.35 -14.54
CA LYS A 68 -15.90 14.89 -15.51
C LYS A 68 -16.90 13.92 -14.86
N ARG A 69 -17.38 14.27 -13.67
CA ARG A 69 -18.32 13.48 -12.87
C ARG A 69 -17.81 12.08 -12.58
N LYS A 70 -16.51 11.95 -12.24
CA LYS A 70 -15.88 10.70 -11.82
C LYS A 70 -14.88 10.97 -10.72
N PHE A 71 -14.72 10.04 -9.80
CA PHE A 71 -13.55 10.01 -8.93
C PHE A 71 -12.35 9.43 -9.70
N VAL A 72 -11.19 10.07 -9.57
CA VAL A 72 -9.96 9.67 -10.28
C VAL A 72 -8.80 9.66 -9.29
N PRO A 73 -8.15 8.51 -9.11
CA PRO A 73 -8.41 7.21 -9.73
C PRO A 73 -9.65 6.51 -9.15
N LEU A 74 -10.21 5.55 -9.90
CA LEU A 74 -11.31 4.69 -9.42
C LEU A 74 -10.90 3.85 -8.22
N VAL A 75 -9.68 3.31 -8.23
CA VAL A 75 -9.10 2.50 -7.15
C VAL A 75 -7.87 3.18 -6.60
N SER A 76 -7.86 3.39 -5.29
CA SER A 76 -6.73 3.90 -4.52
C SER A 76 -6.35 2.93 -3.41
N VAL A 77 -5.09 2.98 -3.00
CA VAL A 77 -4.59 2.25 -1.83
C VAL A 77 -3.76 3.20 -0.98
N VAL A 78 -3.93 3.12 0.34
CA VAL A 78 -3.16 3.92 1.31
C VAL A 78 -2.81 3.09 2.53
N GLN A 79 -1.78 3.52 3.25
CA GLN A 79 -1.49 2.95 4.56
C GLN A 79 -2.43 3.54 5.63
N THR A 80 -2.77 2.74 6.64
CA THR A 80 -3.53 3.18 7.82
C THR A 80 -2.93 4.46 8.41
N GLY A 81 -3.77 5.46 8.67
CA GLY A 81 -3.39 6.80 9.13
C GLY A 81 -3.15 7.81 8.02
N ALA A 82 -3.26 7.43 6.75
CA ALA A 82 -3.11 8.37 5.62
C ALA A 82 -4.21 9.43 5.59
N SER A 83 -3.83 10.62 5.14
CA SER A 83 -4.75 11.73 4.86
C SER A 83 -5.07 11.76 3.37
N VAL A 84 -6.36 11.83 3.01
CA VAL A 84 -6.79 11.88 1.61
C VAL A 84 -7.56 13.18 1.38
N THR A 85 -7.22 13.87 0.29
CA THR A 85 -7.90 15.07 -0.17
C THR A 85 -8.73 14.76 -1.42
N PHE A 86 -9.89 15.42 -1.55
CA PHE A 86 -10.84 15.18 -2.63
C PHE A 86 -11.08 16.47 -3.44
N PRO A 87 -10.14 16.95 -4.27
CA PRO A 87 -10.35 18.16 -5.07
C PRO A 87 -11.46 17.96 -6.10
N ASN A 88 -12.41 18.90 -6.13
CA ASN A 88 -13.41 18.99 -7.19
C ASN A 88 -12.88 19.91 -8.31
N LYS A 89 -12.55 19.32 -9.47
CA LYS A 89 -12.02 20.01 -10.65
C LYS A 89 -13.09 20.27 -11.70
N ASP A 90 -14.34 19.90 -11.43
CA ASP A 90 -15.48 20.20 -12.30
C ASP A 90 -16.01 21.60 -12.01
N ASN A 91 -16.79 22.13 -12.95
CA ASN A 91 -17.48 23.43 -12.83
C ASN A 91 -18.86 23.34 -12.15
N ILE A 92 -19.16 22.20 -11.55
CA ILE A 92 -20.37 21.92 -10.75
C ILE A 92 -19.97 21.40 -9.38
N GLU A 93 -20.83 21.58 -8.40
CA GLU A 93 -20.59 21.05 -7.07
C GLU A 93 -20.72 19.52 -7.06
N HIS A 94 -19.93 18.89 -6.20
CA HIS A 94 -20.03 17.49 -5.84
C HIS A 94 -19.93 17.34 -4.33
N ASP A 95 -20.49 16.27 -3.80
CA ASP A 95 -20.25 15.78 -2.46
C ASP A 95 -19.39 14.52 -2.49
N VAL A 96 -18.85 14.12 -1.34
CA VAL A 96 -18.18 12.83 -1.19
C VAL A 96 -18.65 12.20 0.10
N TYR A 97 -19.22 11.03 0.03
CA TYR A 97 -19.64 10.30 1.23
C TYR A 97 -19.19 8.85 1.24
N SER A 98 -19.14 8.27 2.43
CA SER A 98 -18.95 6.84 2.64
C SER A 98 -19.70 6.36 3.88
N PHE A 99 -20.36 5.22 3.77
CA PHE A 99 -20.95 4.46 4.88
C PHE A 99 -20.15 3.22 5.25
N SER A 100 -18.97 3.02 4.64
CA SER A 100 -18.14 1.85 4.90
C SER A 100 -17.66 1.79 6.35
N PRO A 101 -17.61 0.60 6.99
CA PRO A 101 -17.23 0.47 8.40
C PRO A 101 -15.86 1.05 8.78
N PRO A 102 -14.81 0.98 7.95
CA PRO A 102 -13.53 1.57 8.30
C PRO A 102 -13.57 3.09 8.41
N LYS A 103 -14.40 3.77 7.58
CA LYS A 103 -14.55 5.22 7.62
C LYS A 103 -15.90 5.66 7.12
N ARG A 104 -16.71 6.22 8.03
CA ARG A 104 -17.94 6.92 7.68
C ARG A 104 -17.67 8.41 7.69
N PHE A 105 -18.00 9.10 6.59
CA PHE A 105 -17.84 10.55 6.48
C PHE A 105 -18.72 11.10 5.37
N GLU A 106 -18.92 12.40 5.40
CA GLU A 106 -19.59 13.17 4.37
C GLU A 106 -18.92 14.53 4.24
N LEU A 107 -18.57 14.90 3.01
CA LEU A 107 -18.22 16.25 2.60
C LEU A 107 -19.41 16.77 1.81
N ASN A 108 -20.17 17.70 2.36
CA ASN A 108 -21.31 18.32 1.68
C ASN A 108 -20.88 18.95 0.35
N LEU A 109 -21.83 19.29 -0.51
CA LEU A 109 -21.59 19.89 -1.82
C LEU A 109 -20.55 21.03 -1.77
N TYR A 110 -19.54 20.96 -2.64
CA TYR A 110 -18.47 21.97 -2.72
C TYR A 110 -17.86 22.06 -4.12
N HIS A 111 -17.20 23.20 -4.35
CA HIS A 111 -16.26 23.42 -5.44
C HIS A 111 -14.81 23.44 -4.92
N GLY A 112 -13.85 23.15 -5.79
CA GLY A 112 -12.43 23.30 -5.50
C GLY A 112 -11.90 22.27 -4.49
N ILE A 113 -11.12 22.72 -3.51
CA ILE A 113 -10.45 21.84 -2.54
C ILE A 113 -11.14 21.99 -1.18
N PRO A 114 -11.54 20.87 -0.53
CA PRO A 114 -12.07 20.91 0.82
C PRO A 114 -11.07 21.51 1.81
N ALA A 115 -11.58 22.16 2.85
CA ALA A 115 -10.75 22.85 3.86
C ALA A 115 -9.80 21.91 4.62
N SER A 116 -10.16 20.63 4.76
CA SER A 116 -9.36 19.64 5.49
C SER A 116 -9.39 18.28 4.80
N PRO A 117 -8.27 17.56 4.79
CA PRO A 117 -8.23 16.17 4.32
C PRO A 117 -8.97 15.25 5.31
N ILE A 118 -9.40 14.10 4.82
CA ILE A 118 -9.98 13.03 5.66
C ILE A 118 -8.86 12.05 6.03
N VAL A 119 -8.71 11.76 7.33
CA VAL A 119 -7.77 10.75 7.84
C VAL A 119 -8.44 9.39 7.86
N PHE A 120 -7.77 8.37 7.30
CA PHE A 120 -8.24 6.98 7.23
C PHE A 120 -7.45 6.12 8.22
N ASP A 121 -7.95 6.00 9.42
CA ASP A 121 -7.26 5.47 10.61
C ASP A 121 -7.55 3.99 10.91
N LYS A 122 -8.37 3.32 10.10
CA LYS A 122 -8.71 1.90 10.25
C LYS A 122 -8.53 1.16 8.92
N PRO A 123 -7.88 -0.03 8.93
CA PRO A 123 -7.72 -0.83 7.72
C PRO A 123 -9.07 -1.36 7.21
N GLY A 124 -9.14 -1.59 5.90
CA GLY A 124 -10.31 -2.13 5.23
C GLY A 124 -10.70 -1.38 3.97
N LEU A 125 -11.80 -1.81 3.35
CA LEU A 125 -12.32 -1.20 2.13
C LEU A 125 -13.28 -0.06 2.45
N VAL A 126 -13.04 1.09 1.86
CA VAL A 126 -13.94 2.24 1.85
C VAL A 126 -14.48 2.44 0.43
N VAL A 127 -15.79 2.40 0.30
CA VAL A 127 -16.50 2.73 -0.94
C VAL A 127 -17.07 4.13 -0.80
N MET A 128 -16.80 4.98 -1.77
CA MET A 128 -17.21 6.39 -1.77
C MET A 128 -18.15 6.66 -2.94
N GLY A 129 -19.11 7.52 -2.71
CA GLY A 129 -20.09 7.96 -3.69
C GLY A 129 -20.31 9.46 -3.67
N CYS A 130 -21.18 9.92 -4.59
CA CYS A 130 -21.71 11.27 -4.68
C CYS A 130 -23.24 11.18 -4.78
N ASN A 131 -23.97 11.94 -3.96
CA ASN A 131 -25.44 11.86 -3.89
C ASN A 131 -26.15 12.39 -5.14
N ILE A 132 -25.50 13.25 -5.91
CA ILE A 132 -26.12 13.89 -7.08
C ILE A 132 -25.70 13.30 -8.42
N HIS A 133 -24.77 12.34 -8.43
CA HIS A 133 -24.32 11.63 -9.63
C HIS A 133 -24.07 10.16 -9.31
N ASP A 134 -25.06 9.30 -9.55
CA ASP A 134 -25.03 7.85 -9.23
C ASP A 134 -23.83 7.09 -9.82
N SER A 135 -23.27 7.60 -10.93
CA SER A 135 -22.09 7.00 -11.57
C SER A 135 -20.76 7.34 -10.89
N MET A 136 -20.74 8.29 -9.94
CA MET A 136 -19.54 8.66 -9.20
C MET A 136 -19.28 7.66 -8.07
N LEU A 137 -18.36 6.76 -8.32
CA LEU A 137 -17.96 5.70 -7.40
C LEU A 137 -16.44 5.64 -7.32
N ALA A 138 -15.90 5.39 -6.13
CA ALA A 138 -14.49 5.09 -5.93
C ALA A 138 -14.28 4.09 -4.79
N TYR A 139 -13.13 3.41 -4.85
CA TYR A 139 -12.71 2.41 -3.88
C TYR A 139 -11.37 2.81 -3.29
N LEU A 140 -11.29 2.88 -1.98
CA LEU A 140 -10.05 3.11 -1.24
C LEU A 140 -9.78 1.90 -0.35
N LEU A 141 -8.72 1.14 -0.66
CA LEU A 141 -8.25 0.07 0.19
C LEU A 141 -7.23 0.63 1.19
N ILE A 142 -7.51 0.48 2.47
CA ILE A 142 -6.63 0.89 3.56
C ILE A 142 -5.93 -0.36 4.07
N VAL A 143 -4.59 -0.37 4.06
CA VAL A 143 -3.76 -1.49 4.49
C VAL A 143 -2.79 -1.05 5.59
N ASP A 144 -2.47 -1.97 6.52
CA ASP A 144 -1.54 -1.64 7.62
C ASP A 144 -0.08 -1.61 7.18
N THR A 145 0.24 -2.28 6.09
CA THR A 145 1.61 -2.37 5.56
C THR A 145 1.96 -1.17 4.67
N PRO A 146 3.21 -0.70 4.68
CA PRO A 146 3.67 0.30 3.70
C PRO A 146 4.04 -0.31 2.34
N TRP A 147 4.04 -1.64 2.21
CA TRP A 147 4.46 -2.36 1.02
C TRP A 147 3.25 -2.75 0.17
N PHE A 148 2.90 -1.88 -0.75
CA PHE A 148 1.80 -2.10 -1.69
C PHE A 148 2.07 -1.43 -3.04
N ALA A 149 1.40 -1.93 -4.07
CA ALA A 149 1.41 -1.38 -5.43
C ALA A 149 0.07 -1.67 -6.12
N LYS A 150 -0.16 -1.04 -7.27
CA LYS A 150 -1.25 -1.41 -8.18
C LYS A 150 -0.69 -2.07 -9.43
N THR A 151 -1.44 -3.02 -9.98
CA THR A 151 -1.08 -3.63 -11.26
C THR A 151 -1.28 -2.68 -12.43
N ASP A 152 -0.39 -2.79 -13.40
CA ASP A 152 -0.47 -2.12 -14.68
C ASP A 152 -1.46 -2.84 -15.64
N ALA A 153 -1.56 -2.36 -16.89
CA ALA A 153 -2.42 -2.94 -17.92
C ALA A 153 -2.08 -4.40 -18.28
N SER A 154 -0.86 -4.87 -17.96
CA SER A 154 -0.43 -6.26 -18.15
C SER A 154 -0.70 -7.13 -16.91
N GLY A 155 -1.36 -6.59 -15.89
CA GLY A 155 -1.62 -7.27 -14.62
C GLY A 155 -0.38 -7.41 -13.73
N ARG A 156 0.69 -6.67 -13.97
CA ARG A 156 1.94 -6.75 -13.23
C ARG A 156 2.10 -5.62 -12.24
N ALA A 157 2.70 -5.92 -11.09
CA ALA A 157 3.11 -4.95 -10.10
C ALA A 157 4.46 -5.32 -9.50
N SER A 158 5.19 -4.31 -9.01
CA SER A 158 6.39 -4.48 -8.18
C SER A 158 6.14 -3.84 -6.83
N ILE A 159 6.43 -4.59 -5.76
CA ILE A 159 6.44 -4.08 -4.40
C ILE A 159 7.90 -3.94 -4.00
N ASP A 160 8.36 -2.71 -3.81
CA ASP A 160 9.75 -2.39 -3.60
C ASP A 160 10.11 -2.22 -2.12
N ASN A 161 11.40 -2.33 -1.80
CA ASN A 161 11.96 -2.07 -0.48
C ASN A 161 11.41 -3.00 0.63
N LEU A 162 11.11 -4.27 0.30
CA LEU A 162 10.76 -5.26 1.30
C LEU A 162 12.00 -5.69 2.09
N PRO A 163 12.00 -5.58 3.43
CA PRO A 163 13.01 -6.21 4.27
C PRO A 163 13.03 -7.73 4.08
N ALA A 164 14.16 -8.36 4.44
CA ALA A 164 14.26 -9.81 4.40
C ALA A 164 13.34 -10.44 5.47
N ASP A 165 12.19 -10.97 5.05
CA ASP A 165 11.20 -11.70 5.86
C ASP A 165 10.42 -12.67 4.95
N ASN A 166 9.59 -13.51 5.54
CA ASN A 166 8.57 -14.25 4.82
C ASN A 166 7.32 -13.39 4.72
N TYR A 167 6.70 -13.36 3.55
CA TYR A 167 5.52 -12.54 3.31
C TYR A 167 4.34 -13.35 2.79
N ARG A 168 3.15 -12.86 3.10
CA ARG A 168 1.93 -13.18 2.38
C ARG A 168 1.61 -12.00 1.47
N VAL A 169 1.77 -12.18 0.15
CA VAL A 169 1.41 -11.20 -0.88
C VAL A 169 -0.06 -11.42 -1.22
N VAL A 170 -0.88 -10.42 -0.97
CA VAL A 170 -2.33 -10.45 -1.16
C VAL A 170 -2.68 -9.60 -2.36
N ALA A 171 -3.66 -10.04 -3.16
CA ALA A 171 -4.24 -9.25 -4.24
C ALA A 171 -5.72 -8.97 -3.98
N TRP A 172 -6.15 -7.76 -4.29
CA TRP A 172 -7.53 -7.29 -4.18
C TRP A 172 -7.93 -6.50 -5.43
N HIS A 173 -9.19 -6.62 -5.82
CA HIS A 173 -9.77 -5.82 -6.90
C HIS A 173 -11.24 -5.51 -6.57
N HIS A 174 -11.74 -4.33 -6.98
CA HIS A 174 -13.11 -3.88 -6.67
C HIS A 174 -14.21 -4.80 -7.24
N ARG A 175 -13.90 -5.59 -8.27
CA ARG A 175 -14.81 -6.57 -8.88
C ARG A 175 -14.68 -7.98 -8.29
N LEU A 176 -13.98 -8.20 -7.18
CA LEU A 176 -13.96 -9.51 -6.54
C LEU A 176 -15.37 -10.04 -6.32
N SER A 177 -15.62 -11.30 -6.68
CA SER A 177 -16.93 -11.96 -6.51
C SER A 177 -17.31 -12.04 -5.04
N ASP A 178 -16.35 -12.34 -4.18
CA ASP A 178 -16.44 -12.21 -2.73
C ASP A 178 -15.55 -11.04 -2.27
N PRO A 179 -16.13 -9.93 -1.80
CA PRO A 179 -15.35 -8.77 -1.32
C PRO A 179 -14.43 -9.09 -0.13
N ASN A 180 -14.69 -10.18 0.61
CA ASN A 180 -13.89 -10.61 1.75
C ASN A 180 -12.78 -11.61 1.35
N ALA A 181 -12.78 -12.09 0.11
CA ALA A 181 -11.73 -12.96 -0.37
C ALA A 181 -10.38 -12.24 -0.34
N GLN A 182 -9.35 -12.95 0.09
CA GLN A 182 -7.97 -12.46 0.09
C GLN A 182 -7.06 -13.45 -0.64
N PRO A 183 -7.20 -13.58 -1.97
CA PRO A 183 -6.30 -14.39 -2.76
C PRO A 183 -4.86 -13.97 -2.52
N SER A 184 -3.97 -14.91 -2.24
CA SER A 184 -2.61 -14.58 -1.81
C SER A 184 -1.61 -15.68 -2.14
N GLN A 185 -0.33 -15.30 -2.20
CA GLN A 185 0.82 -16.18 -2.31
C GLN A 185 1.74 -15.98 -1.11
N LYS A 186 2.34 -17.07 -0.62
CA LYS A 186 3.41 -17.00 0.37
C LYS A 186 4.75 -16.97 -0.35
N ILE A 187 5.62 -16.07 0.07
CA ILE A 187 6.99 -15.95 -0.44
C ILE A 187 7.98 -16.03 0.73
N GLY A 188 9.13 -16.67 0.46
CA GLY A 188 10.25 -16.73 1.40
C GLY A 188 11.10 -15.47 1.39
N ALA A 189 11.91 -15.30 2.42
CA ALA A 189 12.89 -14.23 2.49
C ALA A 189 13.83 -14.23 1.28
N GLY A 190 14.03 -13.06 0.67
CA GLY A 190 14.89 -12.89 -0.49
C GLY A 190 14.28 -13.33 -1.83
N THR A 191 13.03 -13.79 -1.86
CA THR A 191 12.31 -14.08 -3.11
C THR A 191 11.91 -12.78 -3.79
N ASP A 192 12.22 -12.66 -5.08
CA ASP A 192 11.92 -11.49 -5.90
C ASP A 192 10.71 -11.69 -6.85
N ASP A 193 10.07 -12.85 -6.81
CA ASP A 193 8.90 -13.19 -7.61
C ASP A 193 7.85 -13.92 -6.76
N ALA A 194 6.67 -13.29 -6.59
CA ALA A 194 5.51 -13.89 -5.93
C ALA A 194 4.67 -14.76 -6.88
N GLY A 195 5.07 -14.87 -8.16
CA GLY A 195 4.34 -15.63 -9.15
C GLY A 195 3.02 -15.00 -9.56
N LYS A 196 2.02 -15.86 -9.80
CA LYS A 196 0.71 -15.48 -10.31
C LYS A 196 -0.36 -15.62 -9.24
N ILE A 197 -1.18 -14.57 -9.04
CA ILE A 197 -2.37 -14.61 -8.18
C ILE A 197 -3.61 -14.52 -9.08
N THR A 198 -4.52 -15.49 -8.93
CA THR A 198 -5.78 -15.53 -9.69
C THR A 198 -6.92 -14.97 -8.86
N LEU A 199 -7.67 -14.02 -9.42
CA LEU A 199 -8.85 -13.43 -8.83
C LEU A 199 -10.12 -14.00 -9.46
N GLN A 200 -11.14 -14.23 -8.64
CA GLN A 200 -12.49 -14.53 -9.10
C GLN A 200 -13.26 -13.22 -9.23
N LEU A 201 -13.43 -12.73 -10.45
CA LEU A 201 -14.04 -11.44 -10.72
C LEU A 201 -15.49 -11.59 -11.20
N LYS A 202 -16.35 -10.65 -10.79
CA LYS A 202 -17.68 -10.48 -11.42
C LYS A 202 -17.50 -10.05 -12.88
N ALA A 203 -18.42 -10.44 -13.73
CA ALA A 203 -18.50 -9.89 -15.10
C ALA A 203 -18.68 -8.36 -15.07
N GLU A 204 -18.24 -7.70 -16.14
CA GLU A 204 -18.51 -6.27 -16.38
C GLU A 204 -19.95 -6.04 -16.73
#